data_4a5c6c698cd6fac93c5e6e042cbe61f4
#
_entry.id   4a5c6c698cd6fac93c5e6e042cbe61f4
#
_cell.length_a   1.000
_cell.length_b   1.000
_cell.length_c   1.000
_cell.angle_alpha   90.00
_cell.angle_beta   90.00
_cell.angle_gamma   90.00
#
_symmetry.space_group_name_H-M   'P 1'
#
loop_
_entity.id
_entity.type
_entity.pdbx_description
1 polymer ?
#
loop_
_entity_poly.entity_id
_entity_poly.type
_entity_poly.pdbx_seq_one_letter_code
_entity_poly.pdbx_strand_id
1 'polypeptide(L)'
;MRYLLDTDTCSYLIDGRFPEIQQRALPIAELGLSVITRSELRFGVELRKSDKLDRFVSSFLAEFACLPWTARCADIHAVIRAQLELSGSPIGGFNTLIAAHALALDMTLVTHNTRHFEKVPGLRLLDWVNG
;
A
#
# COMPACT_ATOMS: atom_id res chain seq x y z
N MET A 1 -3.80 -14.38 -4.82
CA MET A 1 -3.64 -13.02 -4.24
C MET A 1 -3.36 -12.05 -5.37
N ARG A 2 -4.25 -11.08 -5.56
CA ARG A 2 -4.19 -10.18 -6.72
C ARG A 2 -4.12 -8.70 -6.38
N TYR A 3 -4.39 -8.35 -5.13
CA TYR A 3 -4.52 -6.95 -4.73
C TYR A 3 -3.57 -6.61 -3.59
N LEU A 4 -2.79 -5.55 -3.77
CA LEU A 4 -1.89 -5.02 -2.75
C LEU A 4 -2.53 -3.74 -2.19
N LEU A 5 -2.74 -3.68 -0.88
CA LEU A 5 -3.30 -2.50 -0.22
C LEU A 5 -2.18 -1.51 0.07
N ASP A 6 -2.36 -0.24 -0.31
CA ASP A 6 -1.40 0.79 0.10
C ASP A 6 -1.60 1.16 1.58
N THR A 7 -0.66 1.92 2.12
CA THR A 7 -0.67 2.27 3.55
C THR A 7 -1.90 3.07 3.94
N ASP A 8 -2.30 4.04 3.12
CA ASP A 8 -3.46 4.88 3.43
C ASP A 8 -4.75 4.06 3.43
N THR A 9 -4.93 3.14 2.49
CA THR A 9 -6.08 2.24 2.48
C THR A 9 -6.13 1.41 3.76
N CYS A 10 -4.99 0.88 4.20
CA CYS A 10 -4.91 0.15 5.47
C CYS A 10 -5.32 1.02 6.65
N SER A 11 -4.83 2.26 6.70
CA SER A 11 -5.19 3.21 7.76
C SER A 11 -6.69 3.50 7.78
N TYR A 12 -7.30 3.66 6.61
CA TYR A 12 -8.75 3.89 6.52
C TYR A 12 -9.55 2.68 7.02
N LEU A 13 -9.09 1.48 6.73
CA LEU A 13 -9.73 0.26 7.25
C LEU A 13 -9.59 0.15 8.77
N ILE A 14 -8.42 0.52 9.31
CA ILE A 14 -8.15 0.46 10.75
C ILE A 14 -9.01 1.48 11.51
N ASP A 15 -9.11 2.72 11.01
CA ASP A 15 -9.80 3.79 11.73
C ASP A 15 -11.27 3.99 11.31
N GLY A 16 -11.73 3.25 10.30
CA GLY A 16 -13.12 3.33 9.83
C GLY A 16 -13.49 4.63 9.15
N ARG A 17 -12.51 5.38 8.63
CA ARG A 17 -12.72 6.71 8.04
C ARG A 17 -13.68 6.72 6.86
N PHE A 18 -13.66 5.66 6.05
CA PHE A 18 -14.54 5.51 4.89
C PHE A 18 -15.29 4.18 5.03
N PRO A 19 -16.44 4.16 5.71
CA PRO A 19 -17.17 2.90 5.96
C PRO A 19 -17.51 2.13 4.69
N GLU A 20 -17.73 2.82 3.57
CA GLU A 20 -18.02 2.21 2.27
C GLU A 20 -16.89 1.31 1.75
N ILE A 21 -15.66 1.50 2.22
CA ILE A 21 -14.53 0.65 1.82
C ILE A 21 -14.79 -0.79 2.22
N GLN A 22 -15.31 -1.02 3.44
CA GLN A 22 -15.57 -2.38 3.93
C GLN A 22 -16.63 -3.09 3.09
N GLN A 23 -17.59 -2.34 2.52
CA GLN A 23 -18.62 -2.91 1.66
C GLN A 23 -18.06 -3.34 0.30
N ARG A 24 -16.97 -2.72 -0.14
CA ARG A 24 -16.31 -3.01 -1.43
C ARG A 24 -15.13 -3.94 -1.28
N ALA A 25 -14.74 -4.25 -0.05
CA ALA A 25 -13.57 -5.07 0.21
C ALA A 25 -13.72 -6.46 -0.38
N LEU A 26 -12.65 -6.91 -1.03
CA LEU A 26 -12.56 -8.22 -1.62
C LEU A 26 -12.22 -9.26 -0.53
N PRO A 27 -12.37 -10.57 -0.83
CA PRO A 27 -11.99 -11.61 0.12
C PRO A 27 -10.53 -11.46 0.57
N ILE A 28 -10.28 -11.65 1.87
CA ILE A 28 -8.94 -11.51 2.47
C ILE A 28 -7.89 -12.34 1.73
N ALA A 29 -8.27 -13.52 1.22
CA ALA A 29 -7.34 -14.38 0.47
C ALA A 29 -6.78 -13.72 -0.80
N GLU A 30 -7.47 -12.71 -1.33
CA GLU A 30 -7.04 -11.95 -2.52
C GLU A 30 -6.21 -10.73 -2.20
N LEU A 31 -6.01 -10.43 -0.91
CA LEU A 31 -5.40 -9.19 -0.44
C LEU A 31 -4.06 -9.46 0.22
N GLY A 32 -3.10 -8.57 -0.02
CA GLY A 32 -1.79 -8.62 0.62
C GLY A 32 -1.31 -7.24 1.01
N LEU A 33 -0.35 -7.21 1.92
CA LEU A 33 0.32 -6.00 2.39
C LEU A 33 1.81 -6.11 2.11
N SER A 34 2.42 -5.00 1.73
CA SER A 34 3.88 -4.90 1.67
C SER A 34 4.48 -4.82 3.07
N VAL A 35 5.68 -5.38 3.27
CA VAL A 35 6.44 -5.12 4.49
C VAL A 35 6.73 -3.63 4.66
N ILE A 36 6.76 -2.86 3.58
CA ILE A 36 6.90 -1.41 3.61
C ILE A 36 5.69 -0.79 4.33
N THR A 37 4.48 -1.22 3.97
CA THR A 37 3.26 -0.79 4.66
C THR A 37 3.26 -1.19 6.12
N ARG A 38 3.71 -2.41 6.44
CA ARG A 38 3.86 -2.84 7.82
C ARG A 38 4.76 -1.89 8.60
N SER A 39 5.90 -1.51 8.03
CA SER A 39 6.82 -0.56 8.66
C SER A 39 6.16 0.78 8.93
N GLU A 40 5.41 1.32 7.97
CA GLU A 40 4.72 2.59 8.13
C GLU A 40 3.65 2.54 9.23
N LEU A 41 2.86 1.48 9.27
CA LEU A 41 1.84 1.29 10.31
C LEU A 41 2.46 1.14 11.69
N ARG A 42 3.53 0.34 11.81
CA ARG A 42 4.25 0.17 13.06
C ARG A 42 4.93 1.47 13.52
N PHE A 43 5.46 2.25 12.57
CA PHE A 43 6.03 3.56 12.88
C PHE A 43 4.98 4.47 13.54
N GLY A 44 3.75 4.50 13.02
CA GLY A 44 2.67 5.28 13.61
C GLY A 44 2.37 4.88 15.06
N VAL A 45 2.40 3.58 15.36
CA VAL A 45 2.23 3.07 16.72
C VAL A 45 3.35 3.55 17.64
N GLU A 46 4.60 3.39 17.20
CA GLU A 46 5.77 3.77 18.00
C GLU A 46 5.81 5.29 18.26
N LEU A 47 5.44 6.07 17.24
CA LEU A 47 5.43 7.52 17.37
C LEU A 47 4.39 8.02 18.37
N ARG A 48 3.18 7.45 18.32
CA ARG A 48 2.06 7.88 19.17
C ARG A 48 2.05 7.23 20.54
N LYS A 49 2.77 6.12 20.72
CA LYS A 49 2.85 5.36 21.98
C LYS A 49 1.46 5.05 22.54
N SER A 50 0.52 4.69 21.66
CA SER A 50 -0.86 4.37 22.02
C SER A 50 -1.05 2.86 22.06
N ASP A 51 -1.41 2.33 23.24
CA ASP A 51 -1.70 0.91 23.38
C ASP A 51 -2.94 0.51 22.58
N LYS A 52 -3.91 1.41 22.48
CA LYS A 52 -5.13 1.17 21.70
C LYS A 52 -4.79 1.04 20.21
N LEU A 53 -3.98 1.95 19.68
CA LEU A 53 -3.55 1.90 18.29
C LEU A 53 -2.72 0.66 18.01
N ASP A 54 -1.83 0.28 18.95
CA ASP A 54 -1.03 -0.94 18.82
C ASP A 54 -1.94 -2.17 18.68
N ARG A 55 -2.97 -2.29 19.51
CA ARG A 55 -3.91 -3.41 19.41
C ARG A 55 -4.62 -3.45 18.06
N PHE A 56 -5.09 -2.30 17.57
CA PHE A 56 -5.78 -2.24 16.27
C PHE A 56 -4.84 -2.60 15.13
N VAL A 57 -3.65 -2.03 15.11
CA VAL A 57 -2.65 -2.31 14.05
C VAL A 57 -2.21 -3.78 14.10
N SER A 58 -1.92 -4.30 15.29
CA SER A 58 -1.50 -5.70 15.45
C SER A 58 -2.58 -6.67 14.99
N SER A 59 -3.83 -6.43 15.35
CA SER A 59 -4.97 -7.26 14.91
C SER A 59 -5.15 -7.20 13.40
N PHE A 60 -5.04 -6.01 12.82
CA PHE A 60 -5.16 -5.82 11.37
C PHE A 60 -4.05 -6.58 10.64
N LEU A 61 -2.80 -6.41 11.07
CA LEU A 61 -1.67 -7.07 10.43
C LEU A 61 -1.72 -8.60 10.53
N ALA A 62 -2.36 -9.13 11.58
CA ALA A 62 -2.50 -10.58 11.74
C ALA A 62 -3.46 -11.21 10.73
N GLU A 63 -4.36 -10.43 10.12
CA GLU A 63 -5.36 -10.93 9.19
C GLU A 63 -4.86 -11.10 7.77
N PHE A 64 -3.80 -10.38 7.39
CA PHE A 64 -3.36 -10.31 5.99
C PHE A 64 -1.98 -10.90 5.79
N ALA A 65 -1.75 -11.45 4.60
CA ALA A 65 -0.41 -11.87 4.21
C ALA A 65 0.49 -10.65 4.07
N CYS A 66 1.65 -10.69 4.72
CA CYS A 66 2.68 -9.66 4.61
C CYS A 66 3.74 -10.14 3.63
N LEU A 67 3.91 -9.41 2.54
CA LEU A 67 4.75 -9.83 1.41
C LEU A 67 6.14 -9.21 1.51
N PRO A 68 7.20 -10.00 1.34
CA PRO A 68 8.57 -9.49 1.42
C PRO A 68 8.92 -8.61 0.23
N TRP A 69 9.71 -7.58 0.48
CA TRP A 69 10.22 -6.68 -0.56
C TRP A 69 11.57 -7.21 -1.02
N THR A 70 11.60 -7.75 -2.25
CA THR A 70 12.71 -8.58 -2.76
C THR A 70 13.68 -7.78 -3.64
N ALA A 71 14.76 -8.44 -4.09
CA ALA A 71 15.69 -7.86 -5.06
C ALA A 71 14.98 -7.48 -6.37
N ARG A 72 13.98 -8.26 -6.81
CA ARG A 72 13.19 -7.91 -7.98
C ARG A 72 12.44 -6.59 -7.78
N CYS A 73 11.89 -6.38 -6.58
CA CYS A 73 11.27 -5.10 -6.23
C CYS A 73 12.28 -3.95 -6.32
N ALA A 74 13.50 -4.17 -5.84
CA ALA A 74 14.56 -3.16 -5.86
C ALA A 74 14.93 -2.76 -7.30
N ASP A 75 15.05 -3.73 -8.20
CA ASP A 75 15.39 -3.46 -9.60
C ASP A 75 14.28 -2.67 -10.29
N ILE A 76 13.03 -3.05 -10.09
CA ILE A 76 11.86 -2.33 -10.65
C ILE A 76 11.77 -0.93 -10.02
N HIS A 77 12.00 -0.83 -8.72
CA HIS A 77 11.99 0.46 -8.02
C HIS A 77 13.01 1.43 -8.62
N ALA A 78 14.21 0.97 -8.92
CA ALA A 78 15.23 1.82 -9.53
C ALA A 78 14.76 2.39 -10.88
N VAL A 79 14.10 1.56 -11.70
CA VAL A 79 13.58 1.98 -13.00
C VAL A 79 12.48 3.02 -12.85
N ILE A 80 11.44 2.73 -12.05
CA ILE A 80 10.31 3.66 -11.94
C ILE A 80 10.71 4.95 -11.23
N ARG A 81 11.59 4.87 -10.23
CA ARG A 81 12.09 6.06 -9.55
C ARG A 81 12.83 6.98 -10.51
N ALA A 82 13.70 6.41 -11.34
CA ALA A 82 14.43 7.19 -12.34
C ALA A 82 13.47 7.86 -13.33
N GLN A 83 12.46 7.13 -13.82
CA GLN A 83 11.47 7.67 -14.74
C GLN A 83 10.70 8.84 -14.11
N LEU A 84 10.27 8.70 -12.86
CA LEU A 84 9.52 9.74 -12.17
C LEU A 84 10.38 10.98 -11.88
N GLU A 85 11.62 10.80 -11.47
CA GLU A 85 12.53 11.92 -11.22
C GLU A 85 12.88 12.66 -12.50
N LEU A 86 13.18 11.93 -13.60
CA LEU A 86 13.51 12.52 -14.89
C LEU A 86 12.32 13.27 -15.52
N SER A 87 11.10 12.83 -15.25
CA SER A 87 9.89 13.52 -15.73
C SER A 87 9.44 14.65 -14.81
N GLY A 88 10.13 14.87 -13.69
CA GLY A 88 9.77 15.89 -12.71
C GLY A 88 8.50 15.61 -11.93
N SER A 89 8.13 14.34 -11.79
CA SER A 89 6.86 13.92 -11.17
C SER A 89 7.06 12.90 -10.05
N PRO A 90 7.90 13.18 -9.02
CA PRO A 90 8.07 12.25 -7.91
C PRO A 90 6.75 12.08 -7.14
N ILE A 91 6.54 10.90 -6.59
CA ILE A 91 5.30 10.55 -5.86
C ILE A 91 5.54 10.28 -4.37
N GLY A 92 6.77 10.48 -3.90
CA GLY A 92 7.18 10.20 -2.52
C GLY A 92 7.88 8.87 -2.39
N GLY A 93 8.77 8.78 -1.39
CA GLY A 93 9.66 7.63 -1.23
C GLY A 93 8.91 6.32 -0.96
N PHE A 94 8.02 6.32 0.03
CA PHE A 94 7.26 5.10 0.37
C PHE A 94 6.29 4.71 -0.74
N ASN A 95 5.63 5.67 -1.38
CA ASN A 95 4.73 5.39 -2.49
C ASN A 95 5.47 4.73 -3.65
N THR A 96 6.68 5.18 -3.95
CA THR A 96 7.49 4.59 -5.02
C THR A 96 7.88 3.14 -4.69
N LEU A 97 8.23 2.85 -3.43
CA LEU A 97 8.53 1.49 -2.97
C LEU A 97 7.31 0.57 -3.11
N ILE A 98 6.14 1.03 -2.72
CA ILE A 98 4.90 0.25 -2.80
C ILE A 98 4.49 0.01 -4.25
N ALA A 99 4.62 1.02 -5.11
CA ALA A 99 4.36 0.88 -6.54
C ALA A 99 5.25 -0.19 -7.17
N ALA A 100 6.55 -0.18 -6.85
CA ALA A 100 7.49 -1.19 -7.32
C ALA A 100 7.10 -2.59 -6.86
N HIS A 101 6.61 -2.71 -5.62
CA HIS A 101 6.18 -3.99 -5.06
C HIS A 101 5.00 -4.56 -5.86
N ALA A 102 3.98 -3.73 -6.10
CA ALA A 102 2.81 -4.16 -6.87
C ALA A 102 3.21 -4.60 -8.28
N LEU A 103 4.08 -3.84 -8.96
CA LEU A 103 4.56 -4.20 -10.28
C LEU A 103 5.36 -5.50 -10.28
N ALA A 104 6.24 -5.69 -9.29
CA ALA A 104 7.07 -6.88 -9.18
C ALA A 104 6.24 -8.16 -9.03
N LEU A 105 5.10 -8.07 -8.34
CA LEU A 105 4.21 -9.19 -8.08
C LEU A 105 3.04 -9.26 -9.05
N ASP A 106 2.98 -8.35 -10.03
CA ASP A 106 1.87 -8.24 -10.99
C ASP A 106 0.51 -8.13 -10.29
N MET A 107 0.46 -7.31 -9.25
CA MET A 107 -0.74 -7.08 -8.46
C MET A 107 -1.35 -5.71 -8.78
N THR A 108 -2.67 -5.61 -8.63
CA THR A 108 -3.37 -4.32 -8.66
C THR A 108 -3.18 -3.62 -7.32
N LEU A 109 -2.81 -2.36 -7.35
CA LEU A 109 -2.67 -1.56 -6.13
C LEU A 109 -4.01 -0.96 -5.75
N VAL A 110 -4.49 -1.23 -4.54
CA VAL A 110 -5.68 -0.60 -3.99
C VAL A 110 -5.25 0.68 -3.27
N THR A 111 -5.66 1.82 -3.80
CA THR A 111 -5.27 3.14 -3.30
C THR A 111 -6.37 4.17 -3.57
N HIS A 112 -6.55 5.10 -2.64
CA HIS A 112 -7.38 6.28 -2.88
C HIS A 112 -6.56 7.42 -3.51
N ASN A 113 -5.24 7.31 -3.49
CA ASN A 113 -4.31 8.33 -3.98
C ASN A 113 -3.95 8.08 -5.45
N THR A 114 -4.96 7.91 -6.29
CA THR A 114 -4.77 7.56 -7.70
C THR A 114 -4.01 8.62 -8.47
N ARG A 115 -4.16 9.89 -8.08
CA ARG A 115 -3.47 11.01 -8.73
C ARG A 115 -1.94 10.84 -8.73
N HIS A 116 -1.37 10.33 -7.63
CA HIS A 116 0.06 10.07 -7.56
C HIS A 116 0.44 8.80 -8.34
N PHE A 117 -0.27 7.70 -8.07
CA PHE A 117 0.11 6.40 -8.61
C PHE A 117 -0.17 6.24 -10.10
N GLU A 118 -1.08 7.03 -10.70
CA GLU A 118 -1.33 6.97 -12.14
C GLU A 118 -0.12 7.42 -12.97
N LYS A 119 0.84 8.10 -12.34
CA LYS A 119 2.10 8.51 -12.99
C LYS A 119 3.07 7.36 -13.19
N VAL A 120 2.82 6.20 -12.56
CA VAL A 120 3.68 5.02 -12.64
C VAL A 120 3.26 4.16 -13.84
N PRO A 121 4.12 4.03 -14.89
CA PRO A 121 3.75 3.25 -16.08
C PRO A 121 3.45 1.78 -15.74
N GLY A 122 2.35 1.27 -16.28
CA GLY A 122 1.98 -0.14 -16.17
C GLY A 122 1.34 -0.55 -14.85
N LEU A 123 1.21 0.35 -13.89
CA LEU A 123 0.60 0.05 -12.59
C LEU A 123 -0.92 0.04 -12.70
N ARG A 124 -1.56 -1.06 -12.33
CA ARG A 124 -3.02 -1.14 -12.25
C ARG A 124 -3.49 -0.65 -10.90
N LEU A 125 -4.52 0.19 -10.91
CA LEU A 125 -5.07 0.83 -9.70
C LEU A 125 -6.53 0.48 -9.50
N LEU A 126 -6.94 0.40 -8.23
CA LEU A 126 -8.33 0.25 -7.83
C LEU A 126 -8.58 1.15 -6.63
N ASP A 127 -9.60 2.00 -6.71
CA ASP A 127 -9.96 2.93 -5.63
C ASP A 127 -11.28 2.49 -5.00
N TRP A 128 -11.21 1.98 -3.76
CA TRP A 128 -12.41 1.53 -3.04
C TRP A 128 -13.28 2.69 -2.55
N VAL A 129 -12.72 3.89 -2.41
CA VAL A 129 -13.44 5.06 -1.93
C VAL A 129 -14.34 5.62 -3.04
N ASN A 130 -13.79 5.78 -4.23
CA ASN A 130 -14.51 6.35 -5.37
C ASN A 130 -15.03 5.32 -6.37
N GLY A 131 -14.75 4.07 -6.15
CA GLY A 131 -15.16 3.00 -7.04
C GLY A 131 -14.18 2.75 -8.14
#